data_6344e8f6b21546ac26bf09f68b607cef
#
_entry.id   6344e8f6b21546ac26bf09f68b607cef
#
_cell.length_a   1.000
_cell.length_b   1.000
_cell.length_c   1.000
_cell.angle_alpha   90.00
_cell.angle_beta   90.00
_cell.angle_gamma   90.00
#
_symmetry.space_group_name_H-M   'P 1'
#
loop_
_entity.id
_entity.type
_entity.pdbx_description
1 polymer ?
#
loop_
_entity_poly.entity_id
_entity_poly.type
_entity_poly.pdbx_seq_one_letter_code
_entity_poly.pdbx_strand_id
1 'polypeptide(L)'
;MLSKKLWVFGVLVAVLVTVGLVLGLTASGAAAKRPKRDIYMTAVEWKGSASVAKEAYPGVSSLPCSGSGCGYESFAPGSDEMAGDQTKWAVETYRFDTAMVAACSGERVTLHIFGVNASHHDIVIPAFKKKFRVLRGVMSHVTLNVDKPGIYKIQCISHPPAHQADLLVLRCS
;
A
#
# COMPACT_ATOMS: atom_id res chain seq x y z
N MET A 1 -28.60 -67.91 -24.84
CA MET A 1 -29.39 -66.64 -24.72
C MET A 1 -28.92 -65.72 -23.55
N LEU A 2 -27.95 -66.18 -22.74
CA LEU A 2 -27.49 -65.45 -21.56
C LEU A 2 -26.47 -64.33 -21.88
N SER A 3 -25.72 -64.48 -22.98
CA SER A 3 -24.58 -63.56 -23.27
C SER A 3 -25.00 -62.09 -23.69
N LYS A 4 -26.11 -61.96 -24.41
CA LYS A 4 -26.58 -60.65 -24.89
C LYS A 4 -27.10 -59.75 -23.75
N LYS A 5 -27.73 -60.30 -22.73
CA LYS A 5 -28.23 -59.53 -21.56
C LYS A 5 -27.09 -59.00 -20.69
N LEU A 6 -25.99 -59.78 -20.53
CA LEU A 6 -24.83 -59.35 -19.76
C LEU A 6 -24.07 -58.22 -20.43
N TRP A 7 -24.02 -58.23 -21.76
CA TRP A 7 -23.33 -57.16 -22.53
C TRP A 7 -24.07 -55.82 -22.46
N VAL A 8 -25.40 -55.85 -22.50
CA VAL A 8 -26.22 -54.61 -22.37
C VAL A 8 -26.10 -54.03 -20.98
N PHE A 9 -26.04 -54.84 -19.90
CA PHE A 9 -25.83 -54.35 -18.56
C PHE A 9 -24.44 -53.75 -18.35
N GLY A 10 -23.39 -54.34 -18.92
CA GLY A 10 -22.03 -53.84 -18.85
C GLY A 10 -21.88 -52.46 -19.54
N VAL A 11 -22.51 -52.31 -20.70
CA VAL A 11 -22.50 -51.02 -21.45
C VAL A 11 -23.28 -49.95 -20.72
N LEU A 12 -24.43 -50.29 -20.11
CA LEU A 12 -25.26 -49.31 -19.38
C LEU A 12 -24.55 -48.81 -18.11
N VAL A 13 -23.87 -49.68 -17.37
CA VAL A 13 -23.09 -49.31 -16.18
C VAL A 13 -21.89 -48.47 -16.59
N ALA A 14 -21.19 -48.78 -17.68
CA ALA A 14 -20.06 -47.99 -18.16
C ALA A 14 -20.49 -46.57 -18.59
N VAL A 15 -21.64 -46.41 -19.26
CA VAL A 15 -22.18 -45.11 -19.65
C VAL A 15 -22.59 -44.28 -18.42
N LEU A 16 -23.21 -44.89 -17.42
CA LEU A 16 -23.59 -44.18 -16.19
C LEU A 16 -22.37 -43.71 -15.39
N VAL A 17 -21.32 -44.52 -15.32
CA VAL A 17 -20.07 -44.12 -14.62
C VAL A 17 -19.35 -43.00 -15.38
N THR A 18 -19.30 -43.04 -16.71
CA THR A 18 -18.67 -41.96 -17.50
C THR A 18 -19.45 -40.65 -17.44
N VAL A 19 -20.79 -40.71 -17.49
CA VAL A 19 -21.63 -39.50 -17.34
C VAL A 19 -21.51 -38.92 -15.93
N GLY A 20 -21.46 -39.75 -14.89
CA GLY A 20 -21.24 -39.30 -13.51
C GLY A 20 -19.85 -38.67 -13.33
N LEU A 21 -18.80 -39.18 -13.95
CA LEU A 21 -17.44 -38.65 -13.90
C LEU A 21 -17.32 -37.31 -14.65
N VAL A 22 -17.98 -37.17 -15.79
CA VAL A 22 -17.98 -35.90 -16.56
C VAL A 22 -18.77 -34.83 -15.86
N LEU A 23 -19.90 -35.15 -15.22
CA LEU A 23 -20.68 -34.18 -14.44
C LEU A 23 -19.98 -33.76 -13.13
N GLY A 24 -19.17 -34.64 -12.55
CA GLY A 24 -18.38 -34.32 -11.35
C GLY A 24 -17.20 -33.36 -11.60
N LEU A 25 -16.68 -33.30 -12.84
CA LEU A 25 -15.55 -32.46 -13.21
C LEU A 25 -15.92 -31.02 -13.64
N THR A 26 -17.21 -30.73 -13.80
CA THR A 26 -17.69 -29.38 -14.20
C THR A 26 -18.11 -28.50 -13.03
N ALA A 27 -17.88 -28.92 -11.79
CA ALA A 27 -17.93 -28.01 -10.65
C ALA A 27 -16.72 -27.08 -10.72
N SER A 28 -16.65 -26.24 -11.76
CA SER A 28 -15.84 -25.01 -11.74
C SER A 28 -16.38 -24.18 -10.59
N GLY A 29 -15.81 -24.37 -9.40
CA GLY A 29 -16.11 -23.48 -8.27
C GLY A 29 -15.83 -22.08 -8.73
N ALA A 30 -16.88 -21.31 -9.00
CA ALA A 30 -16.75 -19.89 -9.25
C ALA A 30 -15.97 -19.34 -8.06
N ALA A 31 -14.72 -18.92 -8.29
CA ALA A 31 -13.88 -18.38 -7.24
C ALA A 31 -14.67 -17.27 -6.55
N ALA A 32 -14.95 -17.44 -5.26
CA ALA A 32 -15.74 -16.50 -4.51
C ALA A 32 -15.13 -15.10 -4.70
N LYS A 33 -15.97 -14.15 -5.12
CA LYS A 33 -15.52 -12.79 -5.41
C LYS A 33 -14.97 -12.20 -4.12
N ARG A 34 -13.69 -11.82 -4.10
CA ARG A 34 -13.05 -11.21 -2.94
C ARG A 34 -13.81 -9.97 -2.50
N PRO A 35 -14.08 -9.79 -1.19
CA PRO A 35 -14.59 -8.54 -0.68
C PRO A 35 -13.67 -7.38 -1.09
N LYS A 36 -14.25 -6.23 -1.41
CA LYS A 36 -13.51 -5.03 -1.80
C LYS A 36 -13.43 -4.08 -0.62
N ARG A 37 -12.29 -3.44 -0.47
CA ARG A 37 -12.07 -2.35 0.48
C ARG A 37 -11.35 -1.20 -0.20
N ASP A 38 -11.90 -0.01 -0.10
CA ASP A 38 -11.27 1.22 -0.52
C ASP A 38 -10.70 1.93 0.71
N ILE A 39 -9.44 2.35 0.64
CA ILE A 39 -8.70 3.04 1.70
C ILE A 39 -8.13 4.32 1.11
N TYR A 40 -8.44 5.45 1.75
CA TYR A 40 -7.98 6.78 1.34
C TYR A 40 -6.90 7.27 2.27
N MET A 41 -5.82 7.83 1.71
CA MET A 41 -4.71 8.40 2.44
C MET A 41 -4.05 9.52 1.63
N THR A 42 -3.23 10.33 2.28
CA THR A 42 -2.46 11.38 1.61
C THR A 42 -0.97 11.13 1.73
N ALA A 43 -0.22 11.55 0.72
CA ALA A 43 1.23 11.70 0.78
C ALA A 43 1.51 13.20 0.90
N VAL A 44 2.13 13.62 2.00
CA VAL A 44 2.26 15.02 2.35
C VAL A 44 3.66 15.36 2.82
N GLU A 45 4.13 16.53 2.40
CA GLU A 45 5.30 17.22 2.93
C GLU A 45 4.81 18.25 3.95
N TRP A 46 5.21 18.07 5.19
CA TRP A 46 4.90 19.00 6.27
C TRP A 46 6.00 20.05 6.40
N LYS A 47 5.62 21.31 6.34
CA LYS A 47 6.52 22.44 6.52
C LYS A 47 6.06 23.29 7.70
N GLY A 48 7.02 23.71 8.52
CA GLY A 48 6.80 24.60 9.62
C GLY A 48 7.92 25.64 9.71
N SER A 49 7.62 26.84 10.22
CA SER A 49 8.62 27.86 10.48
C SER A 49 8.31 28.59 11.76
N ALA A 50 9.35 29.09 12.43
CA ALA A 50 9.23 29.90 13.63
C ALA A 50 10.19 31.11 13.56
N SER A 51 9.83 32.21 14.28
CA SER A 51 10.72 33.33 14.49
C SER A 51 11.70 33.00 15.62
N VAL A 52 12.98 33.29 15.44
CA VAL A 52 14.02 33.14 16.47
C VAL A 52 13.73 33.92 17.73
N ALA A 53 12.96 35.01 17.62
CA ALA A 53 12.54 35.83 18.78
C ALA A 53 11.48 35.13 19.65
N LYS A 54 10.71 34.18 19.07
CA LYS A 54 9.67 33.44 19.81
C LYS A 54 10.17 32.05 20.23
N GLU A 55 10.98 31.45 19.40
CA GLU A 55 11.47 30.08 19.60
C GLU A 55 12.89 29.96 19.04
N ALA A 56 13.84 29.57 19.88
CA ALA A 56 15.21 29.36 19.45
C ALA A 56 15.31 28.22 18.44
N TYR A 57 16.19 28.38 17.45
CA TYR A 57 16.49 27.33 16.51
C TYR A 57 17.04 26.10 17.25
N PRO A 58 16.41 24.92 17.13
CA PRO A 58 16.77 23.74 17.95
C PRO A 58 18.13 23.12 17.56
N GLY A 59 18.69 23.54 16.43
CA GLY A 59 19.87 22.87 15.87
C GLY A 59 19.55 21.53 15.20
N VAL A 60 20.51 20.97 14.48
CA VAL A 60 20.37 19.71 13.72
C VAL A 60 21.23 18.60 14.36
N SER A 61 21.14 18.40 15.67
CA SER A 61 22.13 17.60 16.37
C SER A 61 22.02 16.08 16.18
N SER A 62 20.94 15.54 15.61
CA SER A 62 20.84 14.06 15.48
C SER A 62 19.69 13.57 14.61
N LEU A 63 19.52 14.12 13.43
CA LEU A 63 18.61 13.48 12.47
C LEU A 63 19.24 12.15 12.00
N PRO A 64 18.44 11.09 11.81
CA PRO A 64 18.95 9.77 11.39
C PRO A 64 19.48 9.75 9.95
N CYS A 65 19.41 10.86 9.27
CA CYS A 65 19.92 11.08 7.91
C CYS A 65 20.38 12.53 7.75
N SER A 66 21.35 12.74 6.88
CA SER A 66 21.85 14.07 6.50
C SER A 66 21.82 14.23 4.98
N GLY A 67 21.50 15.42 4.50
CA GLY A 67 21.49 15.76 3.08
C GLY A 67 20.10 15.78 2.42
N SER A 68 20.06 16.25 1.17
CA SER A 68 18.85 16.30 0.37
C SER A 68 18.25 14.91 0.16
N GLY A 69 16.93 14.79 0.34
CA GLY A 69 16.21 13.52 0.26
C GLY A 69 16.07 12.80 1.61
N CYS A 70 16.52 13.43 2.69
CA CYS A 70 16.16 13.02 4.04
C CYS A 70 14.69 13.33 4.30
N GLY A 71 13.99 12.43 4.99
CA GLY A 71 12.59 12.67 5.36
C GLY A 71 12.39 13.65 6.51
N TYR A 72 13.50 14.20 7.07
CA TYR A 72 13.52 15.21 8.13
C TYR A 72 14.57 16.26 7.79
N GLU A 73 14.17 17.48 7.61
CA GLU A 73 15.07 18.59 7.29
C GLU A 73 14.81 19.77 8.22
N SER A 74 15.86 20.50 8.58
CA SER A 74 15.74 21.76 9.30
C SER A 74 16.69 22.79 8.70
N PHE A 75 16.20 24.01 8.59
CA PHE A 75 16.86 25.10 7.92
C PHE A 75 17.16 26.21 8.94
N ALA A 76 18.45 26.44 9.16
CA ALA A 76 18.92 27.44 10.12
C ALA A 76 18.59 28.87 9.66
N PRO A 77 18.47 29.84 10.58
CA PRO A 77 18.38 31.23 10.25
C PRO A 77 19.57 31.66 9.36
N GLY A 78 19.26 32.38 8.28
CA GLY A 78 20.27 32.83 7.33
C GLY A 78 20.82 31.81 6.35
N SER A 79 20.31 30.58 6.34
CA SER A 79 20.64 29.58 5.31
C SER A 79 20.09 29.99 3.94
N ASP A 80 20.60 29.35 2.88
CA ASP A 80 20.13 29.58 1.51
C ASP A 80 18.63 29.22 1.36
N GLU A 81 18.19 28.14 2.03
CA GLU A 81 16.80 27.70 2.05
C GLU A 81 15.88 28.72 2.75
N MET A 82 16.43 29.51 3.67
CA MET A 82 15.74 30.65 4.32
C MET A 82 15.92 31.95 3.55
N ALA A 83 16.54 31.95 2.36
CA ALA A 83 16.86 33.12 1.56
C ALA A 83 17.63 34.20 2.35
N GLY A 84 18.50 33.79 3.26
CA GLY A 84 19.29 34.69 4.11
C GLY A 84 18.53 35.31 5.29
N ASP A 85 17.26 34.99 5.53
CA ASP A 85 16.47 35.53 6.65
C ASP A 85 17.02 35.02 8.00
N GLN A 86 17.64 35.97 8.74
CA GLN A 86 18.21 35.69 10.06
C GLN A 86 17.15 35.64 11.19
N THR A 87 15.90 35.99 10.88
CA THR A 87 14.84 36.13 11.88
C THR A 87 13.96 34.90 12.02
N LYS A 88 14.13 33.92 11.12
CA LYS A 88 13.31 32.69 11.06
C LYS A 88 14.15 31.49 10.82
N TRP A 89 13.63 30.34 11.25
CA TRP A 89 14.09 29.02 10.91
C TRP A 89 12.90 28.17 10.43
N ALA A 90 13.17 27.09 9.71
CA ALA A 90 12.12 26.21 9.23
C ALA A 90 12.49 24.74 9.41
N VAL A 91 11.47 23.89 9.38
CA VAL A 91 11.58 22.44 9.37
C VAL A 91 10.65 21.87 8.32
N GLU A 92 11.03 20.74 7.76
CA GLU A 92 10.12 19.96 6.94
C GLU A 92 10.27 18.45 7.21
N THR A 93 9.19 17.74 7.03
CA THR A 93 9.15 16.29 7.11
C THR A 93 8.08 15.74 6.17
N TYR A 94 8.22 14.47 5.83
CA TYR A 94 7.32 13.79 4.90
C TYR A 94 6.59 12.66 5.62
N ARG A 95 5.30 12.52 5.37
CA ARG A 95 4.52 11.44 5.95
C ARG A 95 3.32 11.04 5.10
N PHE A 96 2.81 9.83 5.32
CA PHE A 96 1.46 9.49 4.94
C PHE A 96 0.48 9.88 6.04
N ASP A 97 -0.65 10.42 5.66
CA ASP A 97 -1.79 10.64 6.53
C ASP A 97 -2.94 9.79 5.98
N THR A 98 -3.31 8.71 6.61
CA THR A 98 -2.97 8.09 7.88
C THR A 98 -1.68 7.26 7.81
N ALA A 99 -0.90 7.17 8.92
CA ALA A 99 0.32 6.37 9.00
C ALA A 99 0.05 4.86 9.17
N MET A 100 -1.18 4.47 9.47
CA MET A 100 -1.61 3.07 9.57
C MET A 100 -3.02 2.91 9.02
N VAL A 101 -3.20 1.90 8.18
CA VAL A 101 -4.49 1.50 7.61
C VAL A 101 -4.70 0.01 7.80
N ALA A 102 -5.96 -0.44 7.87
CA ALA A 102 -6.28 -1.83 8.16
C ALA A 102 -7.19 -2.47 7.11
N ALA A 103 -6.99 -3.77 6.90
CA ALA A 103 -7.80 -4.62 6.04
C ALA A 103 -7.93 -6.03 6.61
N CYS A 104 -8.85 -6.83 6.08
CA CYS A 104 -8.98 -8.24 6.42
C CYS A 104 -8.28 -9.14 5.40
N SER A 105 -7.71 -10.25 5.84
CA SER A 105 -7.16 -11.25 4.91
C SER A 105 -8.25 -11.79 3.99
N GLY A 106 -7.92 -12.00 2.72
CA GLY A 106 -8.88 -12.37 1.66
C GLY A 106 -9.51 -11.17 0.93
N GLU A 107 -9.35 -9.95 1.40
CA GLU A 107 -9.86 -8.76 0.72
C GLU A 107 -9.03 -8.36 -0.51
N ARG A 108 -9.68 -7.64 -1.39
CA ARG A 108 -9.06 -6.87 -2.47
C ARG A 108 -9.08 -5.40 -2.07
N VAL A 109 -7.94 -4.89 -1.65
CA VAL A 109 -7.76 -3.51 -1.16
C VAL A 109 -7.35 -2.60 -2.30
N THR A 110 -8.03 -1.46 -2.46
CA THR A 110 -7.58 -0.37 -3.31
C THR A 110 -7.13 0.78 -2.42
N LEU A 111 -5.84 1.12 -2.47
CA LEU A 111 -5.31 2.33 -1.84
C LEU A 111 -5.49 3.50 -2.81
N HIS A 112 -6.14 4.55 -2.34
CA HIS A 112 -6.32 5.83 -3.01
C HIS A 112 -5.39 6.82 -2.32
N ILE A 113 -4.29 7.21 -2.98
CA ILE A 113 -3.27 8.07 -2.37
C ILE A 113 -3.24 9.40 -3.09
N PHE A 114 -3.57 10.47 -2.38
CA PHE A 114 -3.54 11.84 -2.90
C PHE A 114 -2.21 12.51 -2.57
N GLY A 115 -1.50 13.02 -3.57
CA GLY A 115 -0.31 13.84 -3.39
C GLY A 115 -0.70 15.27 -3.04
N VAL A 116 -0.48 15.68 -1.78
CA VAL A 116 -0.86 17.04 -1.32
C VAL A 116 0.11 18.07 -1.88
N ASN A 117 1.38 17.89 -1.64
CA ASN A 117 2.47 18.79 -2.05
C ASN A 117 3.74 17.96 -2.32
N ALA A 118 4.92 18.59 -2.38
CA ALA A 118 6.10 18.12 -3.09
C ALA A 118 5.80 17.91 -4.59
N SER A 119 6.79 17.75 -5.45
CA SER A 119 6.55 17.53 -6.89
C SER A 119 5.97 16.14 -7.15
N HIS A 120 6.46 15.14 -6.44
CA HIS A 120 6.03 13.75 -6.52
C HIS A 120 6.53 12.94 -5.31
N HIS A 121 5.97 11.74 -5.15
CA HIS A 121 6.39 10.73 -4.20
C HIS A 121 6.53 9.38 -4.93
N ASP A 122 7.71 8.78 -4.89
CA ASP A 122 7.95 7.45 -5.44
C ASP A 122 7.65 6.38 -4.38
N ILE A 123 6.50 5.72 -4.53
CA ILE A 123 5.97 4.79 -3.54
C ILE A 123 6.31 3.35 -3.91
N VAL A 124 6.73 2.57 -2.92
CA VAL A 124 6.92 1.13 -3.02
C VAL A 124 6.13 0.40 -1.93
N ILE A 125 5.59 -0.75 -2.28
CA ILE A 125 4.97 -1.71 -1.36
C ILE A 125 5.65 -3.06 -1.62
N PRO A 126 6.81 -3.34 -0.98
CA PRO A 126 7.69 -4.45 -1.37
C PRO A 126 7.01 -5.81 -1.33
N ALA A 127 6.22 -6.09 -0.30
CA ALA A 127 5.51 -7.36 -0.13
C ALA A 127 4.55 -7.69 -1.29
N PHE A 128 4.04 -6.68 -1.96
CA PHE A 128 3.13 -6.83 -3.11
C PHE A 128 3.82 -6.53 -4.45
N LYS A 129 5.14 -6.30 -4.45
CA LYS A 129 5.93 -5.95 -5.65
C LYS A 129 5.34 -4.76 -6.42
N LYS A 130 4.79 -3.78 -5.69
CA LYS A 130 4.23 -2.56 -6.27
C LYS A 130 5.23 -1.41 -6.17
N LYS A 131 5.36 -0.67 -7.28
CA LYS A 131 6.09 0.59 -7.38
C LYS A 131 5.29 1.53 -8.27
N PHE A 132 5.04 2.75 -7.82
CA PHE A 132 4.29 3.75 -8.56
C PHE A 132 4.63 5.15 -8.05
N ARG A 133 4.26 6.16 -8.82
CA ARG A 133 4.48 7.56 -8.49
C ARG A 133 3.17 8.24 -8.17
N VAL A 134 3.15 9.04 -7.10
CA VAL A 134 2.06 9.94 -6.73
C VAL A 134 2.50 11.36 -7.04
N LEU A 135 1.78 12.05 -7.91
CA LEU A 135 2.06 13.44 -8.28
C LEU A 135 1.28 14.40 -7.41
N ARG A 136 1.80 15.64 -7.26
CA ARG A 136 1.10 16.74 -6.58
C ARG A 136 -0.27 16.98 -7.19
N GLY A 137 -1.30 17.10 -6.33
CA GLY A 137 -2.67 17.37 -6.75
C GLY A 137 -3.38 16.21 -7.45
N VAL A 138 -2.76 15.00 -7.49
CA VAL A 138 -3.30 13.84 -8.22
C VAL A 138 -3.61 12.71 -7.26
N MET A 139 -4.78 12.08 -7.45
CA MET A 139 -5.14 10.84 -6.77
C MET A 139 -4.58 9.65 -7.56
N SER A 140 -3.70 8.89 -6.94
CA SER A 140 -3.17 7.63 -7.49
C SER A 140 -3.88 6.43 -6.87
N HIS A 141 -4.05 5.35 -7.63
CA HIS A 141 -4.75 4.15 -7.19
C HIS A 141 -3.87 2.92 -7.36
N VAL A 142 -3.77 2.10 -6.32
CA VAL A 142 -3.10 0.80 -6.39
C VAL A 142 -3.95 -0.27 -5.74
N THR A 143 -4.15 -1.39 -6.44
CA THR A 143 -4.94 -2.52 -5.94
C THR A 143 -4.02 -3.65 -5.48
N LEU A 144 -4.32 -4.18 -4.28
CA LEU A 144 -3.59 -5.25 -3.60
C LEU A 144 -4.56 -6.40 -3.28
N ASN A 145 -4.12 -7.63 -3.44
CA ASN A 145 -4.81 -8.81 -2.90
C ASN A 145 -4.11 -9.17 -1.58
N VAL A 146 -4.79 -8.97 -0.45
CA VAL A 146 -4.21 -9.15 0.88
C VAL A 146 -4.60 -10.52 1.45
N ASP A 147 -3.83 -11.55 1.12
CA ASP A 147 -4.16 -12.94 1.46
C ASP A 147 -3.69 -13.37 2.85
N LYS A 148 -2.59 -12.81 3.33
CA LYS A 148 -1.96 -13.23 4.59
C LYS A 148 -2.04 -12.12 5.63
N PRO A 149 -2.41 -12.44 6.87
CA PRO A 149 -2.30 -11.50 7.99
C PRO A 149 -0.85 -11.07 8.20
N GLY A 150 -0.65 -9.81 8.61
CA GLY A 150 0.68 -9.25 8.84
C GLY A 150 0.69 -7.74 8.75
N ILE A 151 1.87 -7.15 8.94
CA ILE A 151 2.11 -5.72 8.77
C ILE A 151 2.97 -5.55 7.51
N TYR A 152 2.49 -4.74 6.58
CA TYR A 152 3.12 -4.50 5.30
C TYR A 152 3.46 -3.02 5.14
N LYS A 153 4.71 -2.72 4.82
CA LYS A 153 5.19 -1.35 4.66
C LYS A 153 4.74 -0.74 3.34
N ILE A 154 4.26 0.51 3.42
CA ILE A 154 4.05 1.43 2.31
C ILE A 154 5.12 2.52 2.50
N GLN A 155 6.05 2.68 1.54
CA GLN A 155 7.22 3.53 1.73
C GLN A 155 7.41 4.47 0.54
N CYS A 156 7.73 5.71 0.80
CA CYS A 156 8.28 6.61 -0.20
C CYS A 156 9.80 6.50 -0.18
N ILE A 157 10.39 6.10 -1.31
CA ILE A 157 11.84 5.92 -1.42
C ILE A 157 12.59 7.23 -1.67
N SER A 158 11.87 8.30 -1.99
CA SER A 158 12.46 9.64 -2.16
C SER A 158 12.74 10.34 -0.82
N HIS A 159 12.02 9.96 0.27
CA HIS A 159 12.09 10.65 1.56
C HIS A 159 12.15 9.68 2.76
N PRO A 160 13.17 8.76 2.79
CA PRO A 160 13.37 7.89 3.94
C PRO A 160 13.98 8.67 5.12
N PRO A 161 13.79 8.21 6.38
CA PRO A 161 12.93 7.11 6.81
C PRO A 161 11.51 7.55 7.18
N ALA A 162 11.23 8.87 7.16
CA ALA A 162 10.00 9.44 7.72
C ALA A 162 8.74 9.06 6.92
N HIS A 163 8.86 9.03 5.59
CA HIS A 163 7.71 8.86 4.70
C HIS A 163 7.32 7.40 4.53
N GLN A 164 6.72 6.82 5.56
CA GLN A 164 6.23 5.44 5.56
C GLN A 164 4.88 5.31 6.28
N ALA A 165 4.13 4.29 5.91
CA ALA A 165 2.89 3.86 6.55
C ALA A 165 2.82 2.34 6.64
N ASP A 166 1.94 1.83 7.49
CA ASP A 166 1.68 0.40 7.68
C ASP A 166 0.29 0.01 7.17
N LEU A 167 0.24 -1.03 6.35
CA LEU A 167 -0.99 -1.76 6.06
C LEU A 167 -1.07 -2.97 7.00
N LEU A 168 -1.95 -2.90 7.98
CA LEU A 168 -2.24 -3.98 8.93
C LEU A 168 -3.31 -4.90 8.33
N VAL A 169 -2.95 -6.15 8.03
CA VAL A 169 -3.88 -7.17 7.56
C VAL A 169 -4.23 -8.10 8.71
N LEU A 170 -5.50 -8.12 9.08
CA LEU A 170 -6.05 -8.90 10.20
C LEU A 170 -6.71 -10.19 9.71
N ARG A 171 -6.84 -11.17 10.60
CA ARG A 171 -7.77 -12.28 10.42
C ARG A 171 -9.15 -11.79 10.86
N CYS A 172 -10.05 -11.62 9.91
CA CYS A 172 -11.44 -11.32 10.23
C CYS A 172 -12.28 -12.60 10.06
N SER A 173 -13.18 -12.80 10.99
CA SER A 173 -14.17 -13.91 10.96
C SER A 173 -15.37 -13.53 10.09
#